data_2350edac2aa76761b6855e2ea1c95ac2
#
_entry.id   2350edac2aa76761b6855e2ea1c95ac2
#
_cell.length_a   1.000
_cell.length_b   1.000
_cell.length_c   1.000
_cell.angle_alpha   90.00
_cell.angle_beta   90.00
_cell.angle_gamma   90.00
#
_symmetry.space_group_name_H-M   'P 1'
#
loop_
_entity.id
_entity.type
_entity.pdbx_description
1 polymer ?
#
loop_
_entity_poly.entity_id
_entity_poly.type
_entity_poly.pdbx_seq_one_letter_code
_entity_poly.pdbx_strand_id
1 'polypeptide(L)'
;MEQTYTPNQNSNYELIENKKNFRFLNSGKLGLNLILDYLKQFQNFNQKFDEVFVPKYMGQWIYSSLNQKCLTTPVFTKNTKIIYIYHQFGVPQKIHEIKKFASQNKLIIIEDCAHILDGYVNQKDRVGYIGDFSIFSFSKFLNCYLLGGLRTDSKEFMNFLDNQINQSSKTQSIINYILIN
;
A
#
# COMPACT_ATOMS: atom_id res chain seq x y z
N MET A 1 -19.06 -29.13 7.34
CA MET A 1 -19.85 -27.96 6.88
C MET A 1 -18.99 -27.19 5.93
N GLU A 2 -19.20 -27.32 4.64
CA GLU A 2 -18.52 -26.52 3.64
C GLU A 2 -19.05 -25.10 3.66
N GLN A 3 -18.21 -24.15 3.98
CA GLN A 3 -18.53 -22.73 3.81
C GLN A 3 -18.42 -22.41 2.32
N THR A 4 -19.56 -22.34 1.64
CA THR A 4 -19.63 -21.85 0.27
C THR A 4 -19.36 -20.35 0.27
N TYR A 5 -18.21 -19.96 -0.31
CA TYR A 5 -17.88 -18.57 -0.59
C TYR A 5 -18.78 -18.06 -1.73
N THR A 6 -19.66 -17.15 -1.43
CA THR A 6 -20.41 -16.37 -2.45
C THR A 6 -19.70 -15.02 -2.62
N PRO A 7 -19.09 -14.74 -3.78
CA PRO A 7 -18.53 -13.41 -4.04
C PRO A 7 -19.65 -12.38 -4.07
N ASN A 8 -19.53 -11.34 -3.29
CA ASN A 8 -20.44 -10.21 -3.35
C ASN A 8 -20.17 -9.46 -4.66
N GLN A 9 -21.05 -9.59 -5.66
CA GLN A 9 -20.86 -9.03 -7.01
C GLN A 9 -20.77 -7.50 -7.03
N ASN A 10 -21.15 -6.81 -5.96
CA ASN A 10 -21.11 -5.34 -5.86
C ASN A 10 -19.78 -4.78 -5.33
N SER A 11 -18.88 -5.60 -4.77
CA SER A 11 -17.66 -5.11 -4.12
C SER A 11 -16.53 -4.69 -5.08
N ASN A 12 -16.52 -5.22 -6.30
CA ASN A 12 -15.41 -5.02 -7.24
C ASN A 12 -15.40 -3.61 -7.87
N TYR A 13 -16.51 -2.89 -7.85
CA TYR A 13 -16.64 -1.56 -8.47
C TYR A 13 -16.27 -0.41 -7.53
N GLU A 14 -16.39 -0.57 -6.22
CA GLU A 14 -16.10 0.51 -5.26
C GLU A 14 -14.62 0.95 -5.24
N LEU A 15 -13.68 0.05 -5.52
CA LEU A 15 -12.25 0.41 -5.67
C LEU A 15 -12.02 1.40 -6.81
N ILE A 16 -12.81 1.28 -7.88
CA ILE A 16 -12.71 2.11 -9.09
C ILE A 16 -13.55 3.39 -8.95
N GLU A 17 -14.66 3.34 -8.22
CA GLU A 17 -15.55 4.49 -8.03
C GLU A 17 -14.95 5.59 -7.15
N ASN A 18 -14.10 5.26 -6.18
CA ASN A 18 -13.51 6.26 -5.30
C ASN A 18 -12.19 6.83 -5.84
N LYS A 19 -12.24 7.43 -7.06
CA LYS A 19 -11.11 8.09 -7.72
C LYS A 19 -10.43 9.17 -6.87
N LYS A 20 -11.12 9.66 -5.84
CA LYS A 20 -10.61 10.73 -4.98
C LYS A 20 -9.40 10.30 -4.16
N ASN A 21 -9.41 9.07 -3.65
CA ASN A 21 -8.44 8.56 -2.70
C ASN A 21 -7.59 7.41 -3.26
N PHE A 22 -7.70 7.15 -4.56
CA PHE A 22 -7.03 6.03 -5.22
C PHE A 22 -6.42 6.46 -6.56
N ARG A 23 -5.24 5.91 -6.88
CA ARG A 23 -4.60 6.05 -8.21
C ARG A 23 -4.03 4.72 -8.67
N PHE A 24 -4.21 4.44 -9.95
CA PHE A 24 -3.50 3.35 -10.60
C PHE A 24 -2.05 3.74 -10.87
N LEU A 25 -1.16 2.77 -10.72
CA LEU A 25 0.27 2.89 -10.93
C LEU A 25 0.77 1.70 -11.76
N ASN A 26 1.98 1.80 -12.28
CA ASN A 26 2.62 0.67 -12.98
C ASN A 26 2.86 -0.55 -12.06
N SER A 27 3.06 -0.32 -10.76
CA SER A 27 3.25 -1.41 -9.79
C SER A 27 3.07 -0.94 -8.35
N GLY A 28 2.80 -1.87 -7.43
CA GLY A 28 2.82 -1.58 -5.99
C GLY A 28 4.20 -1.12 -5.51
N LYS A 29 5.30 -1.61 -6.11
CA LYS A 29 6.66 -1.15 -5.81
C LYS A 29 6.85 0.34 -6.11
N LEU A 30 6.32 0.83 -7.23
CA LEU A 30 6.33 2.26 -7.53
C LEU A 30 5.56 3.05 -6.47
N GLY A 31 4.40 2.54 -6.04
CA GLY A 31 3.62 3.15 -4.97
C GLY A 31 4.40 3.26 -3.67
N LEU A 32 5.09 2.18 -3.25
CA LEU A 32 5.95 2.19 -2.06
C LEU A 32 7.06 3.24 -2.16
N ASN A 33 7.72 3.32 -3.30
CA ASN A 33 8.79 4.29 -3.54
C ASN A 33 8.29 5.74 -3.44
N LEU A 34 7.12 6.03 -4.01
CA LEU A 34 6.51 7.36 -3.96
C LEU A 34 6.08 7.75 -2.53
N ILE A 35 5.58 6.80 -1.75
CA ILE A 35 5.29 7.02 -0.32
C ILE A 35 6.56 7.43 0.42
N LEU A 36 7.64 6.67 0.29
CA LEU A 36 8.90 6.95 1.00
C LEU A 36 9.52 8.28 0.56
N ASP A 37 9.44 8.63 -0.72
CA ASP A 37 9.93 9.92 -1.23
C ASP A 37 9.11 11.08 -0.67
N TYR A 38 7.79 10.95 -0.60
CA TYR A 38 6.92 11.93 0.02
C TYR A 38 7.21 12.12 1.51
N LEU A 39 7.32 11.03 2.26
CA LEU A 39 7.59 11.07 3.70
C LEU A 39 8.94 11.75 3.98
N LYS A 40 9.96 11.47 3.17
CA LYS A 40 11.26 12.15 3.25
C LYS A 40 11.13 13.65 2.98
N GLN A 41 10.39 14.03 1.95
CA GLN A 41 10.33 15.43 1.49
C GLN A 41 9.44 16.30 2.37
N PHE A 42 8.32 15.77 2.87
CA PHE A 42 7.25 16.56 3.48
C PHE A 42 6.96 16.19 4.95
N GLN A 43 7.44 15.04 5.44
CA GLN A 43 7.14 14.54 6.79
C GLN A 43 8.40 14.39 7.65
N ASN A 44 9.53 14.98 7.23
CA ASN A 44 10.81 14.91 7.93
C ASN A 44 11.29 13.47 8.21
N PHE A 45 10.89 12.49 7.40
CA PHE A 45 11.38 11.13 7.52
C PHE A 45 12.87 11.07 7.11
N ASN A 46 13.73 10.77 8.07
CA ASN A 46 15.18 10.71 7.84
C ASN A 46 15.60 9.29 7.46
N GLN A 47 15.82 9.05 6.18
CA GLN A 47 16.16 7.74 5.64
C GLN A 47 17.43 7.09 6.23
N LYS A 48 18.30 7.87 6.91
CA LYS A 48 19.53 7.37 7.53
C LYS A 48 19.36 6.96 8.99
N PHE A 49 18.34 7.44 9.66
CA PHE A 49 18.13 7.24 11.10
C PHE A 49 16.77 6.68 11.45
N ASP A 50 15.74 7.04 10.68
CA ASP A 50 14.39 6.54 10.92
C ASP A 50 14.21 5.15 10.32
N GLU A 51 13.46 4.32 11.02
CA GLU A 51 13.31 2.92 10.70
C GLU A 51 11.88 2.57 10.28
N VAL A 52 11.79 1.64 9.35
CA VAL A 52 10.54 0.95 9.00
C VAL A 52 10.51 -0.38 9.74
N PHE A 53 9.56 -0.54 10.64
CA PHE A 53 9.27 -1.82 11.29
C PHE A 53 8.60 -2.76 10.28
N VAL A 54 9.21 -3.90 10.02
CA VAL A 54 8.78 -4.85 9.00
C VAL A 54 8.54 -6.23 9.60
N PRO A 55 7.64 -7.06 9.03
CA PRO A 55 7.47 -8.44 9.46
C PRO A 55 8.79 -9.23 9.39
N LYS A 56 9.02 -10.12 10.35
CA LYS A 56 10.20 -10.99 10.40
C LYS A 56 10.37 -11.83 9.13
N TYR A 57 9.25 -12.25 8.54
CA TYR A 57 9.22 -13.02 7.30
C TYR A 57 8.50 -12.21 6.22
N MET A 58 9.23 -11.79 5.22
CA MET A 58 8.75 -10.97 4.11
C MET A 58 9.56 -11.30 2.86
N GLY A 59 8.99 -11.09 1.69
CA GLY A 59 9.68 -11.35 0.42
C GLY A 59 10.97 -10.53 0.26
N GLN A 60 12.04 -11.17 -0.16
CA GLN A 60 13.36 -10.53 -0.32
C GLN A 60 13.32 -9.27 -1.19
N TRP A 61 12.47 -9.24 -2.21
CA TRP A 61 12.35 -8.08 -3.09
C TRP A 61 11.72 -6.85 -2.39
N ILE A 62 10.87 -7.06 -1.37
CA ILE A 62 10.30 -5.98 -0.56
C ILE A 62 11.40 -5.38 0.32
N TYR A 63 12.16 -6.23 1.00
CA TYR A 63 13.35 -5.80 1.78
C TYR A 63 14.31 -5.00 0.91
N SER A 64 14.66 -5.52 -0.27
CA SER A 64 15.54 -4.83 -1.20
C SER A 64 15.01 -3.45 -1.60
N SER A 65 13.70 -3.34 -1.83
CA SER A 65 13.06 -2.07 -2.20
C SER A 65 13.08 -1.06 -1.05
N LEU A 66 12.79 -1.51 0.16
CA LEU A 66 12.83 -0.66 1.36
C LEU A 66 14.27 -0.23 1.68
N ASN A 67 15.21 -1.17 1.69
CA ASN A 67 16.61 -0.91 2.06
C ASN A 67 17.37 -0.01 1.07
N GLN A 68 16.85 0.19 -0.13
CA GLN A 68 17.37 1.20 -1.04
C GLN A 68 17.03 2.64 -0.59
N LYS A 69 16.02 2.81 0.26
CA LYS A 69 15.49 4.13 0.63
C LYS A 69 15.46 4.40 2.14
N CYS A 70 15.53 3.38 2.99
CA CYS A 70 15.41 3.54 4.44
C CYS A 70 15.99 2.34 5.19
N LEU A 71 16.14 2.47 6.50
CA LEU A 71 16.48 1.38 7.39
C LEU A 71 15.26 0.51 7.67
N THR A 72 15.43 -0.81 7.70
CA THR A 72 14.37 -1.75 8.08
C THR A 72 14.77 -2.52 9.34
N THR A 73 13.80 -2.80 10.20
CA THR A 73 14.00 -3.57 11.42
C THR A 73 12.82 -4.50 11.69
N PRO A 74 13.04 -5.75 12.12
CA PRO A 74 11.99 -6.63 12.61
C PRO A 74 11.68 -6.42 14.10
N VAL A 75 12.32 -5.44 14.75
CA VAL A 75 12.16 -5.12 16.16
C VAL A 75 11.75 -3.65 16.27
N PHE A 76 10.72 -3.37 17.07
CA PHE A 76 10.33 -2.00 17.36
C PHE A 76 11.40 -1.27 18.19
N THR A 77 11.81 -0.09 17.74
CA THR A 77 12.80 0.77 18.40
C THR A 77 12.29 2.19 18.56
N LYS A 78 13.01 3.03 19.28
CA LYS A 78 12.71 4.46 19.40
C LYS A 78 12.82 5.24 18.06
N ASN A 79 13.54 4.68 17.10
CA ASN A 79 13.73 5.27 15.78
C ASN A 79 12.65 4.83 14.77
N THR A 80 11.80 3.86 15.15
CA THR A 80 10.70 3.41 14.29
C THR A 80 9.72 4.56 14.05
N LYS A 81 9.43 4.84 12.78
CA LYS A 81 8.47 5.85 12.32
C LYS A 81 7.35 5.27 11.49
N ILE A 82 7.60 4.13 10.87
CA ILE A 82 6.68 3.47 9.95
C ILE A 82 6.51 2.03 10.37
N ILE A 83 5.27 1.54 10.32
CA ILE A 83 4.94 0.11 10.37
C ILE A 83 4.55 -0.32 8.96
N TYR A 84 5.24 -1.32 8.43
CA TYR A 84 4.91 -1.96 7.16
C TYR A 84 4.13 -3.23 7.43
N ILE A 85 2.86 -3.25 7.05
CA ILE A 85 1.96 -4.39 7.20
C ILE A 85 1.92 -5.14 5.89
N TYR A 86 2.26 -6.42 5.90
CA TYR A 86 2.23 -7.28 4.72
C TYR A 86 1.19 -8.38 4.88
N HIS A 87 0.14 -8.34 4.08
CA HIS A 87 -0.92 -9.35 4.05
C HIS A 87 -0.46 -10.56 3.22
N GLN A 88 0.49 -11.32 3.79
CA GLN A 88 1.15 -12.42 3.10
C GLN A 88 0.16 -13.52 2.69
N PHE A 89 0.28 -14.00 1.46
CA PHE A 89 -0.58 -15.05 0.89
C PHE A 89 -2.08 -14.76 0.91
N GLY A 90 -2.46 -13.50 0.97
CA GLY A 90 -3.85 -13.10 1.04
C GLY A 90 -4.48 -13.19 2.43
N VAL A 91 -3.69 -13.48 3.47
CA VAL A 91 -4.18 -13.56 4.85
C VAL A 91 -4.12 -12.19 5.52
N PRO A 92 -5.27 -11.60 5.89
CA PRO A 92 -5.29 -10.32 6.60
C PRO A 92 -4.57 -10.40 7.94
N GLN A 93 -3.74 -9.39 8.22
CA GLN A 93 -3.08 -9.26 9.53
C GLN A 93 -4.06 -8.67 10.57
N LYS A 94 -3.70 -8.75 11.85
CA LYS A 94 -4.46 -8.19 12.99
C LYS A 94 -4.35 -6.66 13.02
N ILE A 95 -4.81 -6.00 11.99
CA ILE A 95 -4.53 -4.60 11.71
C ILE A 95 -5.10 -3.64 12.76
N HIS A 96 -6.18 -4.01 13.48
CA HIS A 96 -6.74 -3.16 14.54
C HIS A 96 -5.79 -3.01 15.72
N GLU A 97 -5.16 -4.12 16.14
CA GLU A 97 -4.17 -4.11 17.21
C GLU A 97 -2.97 -3.25 16.80
N ILE A 98 -2.53 -3.41 15.53
CA ILE A 98 -1.43 -2.64 14.95
C ILE A 98 -1.80 -1.15 14.88
N LYS A 99 -3.01 -0.81 14.43
CA LYS A 99 -3.48 0.57 14.35
C LYS A 99 -3.53 1.25 15.72
N LYS A 100 -4.02 0.54 16.75
CA LYS A 100 -4.02 1.04 18.13
C LYS A 100 -2.59 1.33 18.60
N PHE A 101 -1.68 0.41 18.38
CA PHE A 101 -0.27 0.56 18.72
C PHE A 101 0.37 1.73 17.95
N ALA A 102 0.14 1.83 16.65
CA ALA A 102 0.66 2.89 15.81
C ALA A 102 0.17 4.27 16.28
N SER A 103 -1.12 4.40 16.59
CA SER A 103 -1.69 5.66 17.10
C SER A 103 -1.06 6.08 18.42
N GLN A 104 -0.82 5.16 19.35
CA GLN A 104 -0.18 5.43 20.63
C GLN A 104 1.27 5.91 20.49
N ASN A 105 1.97 5.44 19.44
CA ASN A 105 3.37 5.75 19.18
C ASN A 105 3.58 6.76 18.04
N LYS A 106 2.52 7.33 17.49
CA LYS A 106 2.55 8.30 16.38
C LYS A 106 3.28 7.75 15.14
N LEU A 107 3.00 6.50 14.79
CA LEU A 107 3.63 5.80 13.67
C LEU A 107 2.71 5.85 12.45
N ILE A 108 3.34 5.90 11.28
CA ILE A 108 2.66 5.81 9.99
C ILE A 108 2.49 4.34 9.62
N ILE A 109 1.34 3.97 9.09
CA ILE A 109 1.05 2.61 8.62
C ILE A 109 1.07 2.57 7.09
N ILE A 110 1.94 1.73 6.53
CA ILE A 110 1.91 1.34 5.13
C ILE A 110 1.35 -0.08 5.05
N GLU A 111 0.21 -0.24 4.37
CA GLU A 111 -0.50 -1.50 4.21
C GLU A 111 -0.21 -2.10 2.82
N ASP A 112 0.51 -3.21 2.78
CA ASP A 112 0.82 -3.92 1.54
C ASP A 112 -0.25 -4.97 1.23
N CYS A 113 -1.10 -4.65 0.29
CA CYS A 113 -2.19 -5.46 -0.22
C CYS A 113 -1.82 -6.19 -1.53
N ALA A 114 -0.51 -6.37 -1.82
CA ALA A 114 -0.08 -6.98 -3.07
C ALA A 114 -0.50 -8.45 -3.23
N HIS A 115 -0.94 -9.12 -2.17
CA HIS A 115 -1.45 -10.50 -2.18
C HIS A 115 -2.96 -10.58 -1.87
N ILE A 116 -3.67 -9.45 -1.81
CA ILE A 116 -5.11 -9.40 -1.62
C ILE A 116 -5.71 -8.51 -2.70
N LEU A 117 -6.64 -9.06 -3.49
CA LEU A 117 -7.41 -8.26 -4.44
C LEU A 117 -8.55 -7.52 -3.73
N ASP A 118 -9.26 -8.22 -2.86
CA ASP A 118 -10.30 -7.71 -1.98
C ASP A 118 -10.41 -8.62 -0.76
N GLY A 119 -10.73 -8.05 0.40
CA GLY A 119 -10.86 -8.81 1.63
C GLY A 119 -11.23 -7.94 2.81
N TYR A 120 -11.68 -8.58 3.88
CA TYR A 120 -12.12 -7.91 5.10
C TYR A 120 -11.44 -8.51 6.34
N VAL A 121 -11.10 -7.66 7.29
CA VAL A 121 -10.75 -8.05 8.64
C VAL A 121 -12.03 -8.04 9.49
N ASN A 122 -12.33 -9.15 10.16
CA ASN A 122 -13.52 -9.25 11.03
C ASN A 122 -14.85 -8.89 10.35
N GLN A 123 -14.99 -9.13 9.05
CA GLN A 123 -16.20 -8.87 8.24
C GLN A 123 -16.64 -7.40 8.15
N LYS A 124 -15.88 -6.45 8.71
CA LYS A 124 -16.26 -5.03 8.74
C LYS A 124 -15.26 -4.13 8.05
N ASP A 125 -13.98 -4.35 8.29
CA ASP A 125 -12.94 -3.45 7.85
C ASP A 125 -12.25 -4.00 6.62
N ARG A 126 -12.39 -3.28 5.52
CA ARG A 126 -11.80 -3.67 4.24
C ARG A 126 -10.29 -3.51 4.29
N VAL A 127 -9.58 -4.54 3.87
CA VAL A 127 -8.12 -4.52 3.71
C VAL A 127 -7.74 -3.45 2.68
N GLY A 128 -6.70 -2.67 2.97
CA GLY A 128 -6.29 -1.55 2.15
C GLY A 128 -6.99 -0.22 2.48
N TYR A 129 -7.84 -0.20 3.52
CA TYR A 129 -8.54 1.03 3.95
C TYR A 129 -8.23 1.42 5.40
N ILE A 130 -7.33 0.73 6.06
CA ILE A 130 -7.06 0.90 7.48
C ILE A 130 -5.73 1.62 7.71
N GLY A 131 -4.72 1.39 6.85
CA GLY A 131 -3.44 2.09 6.87
C GLY A 131 -3.55 3.55 6.40
N ASP A 132 -2.52 4.35 6.72
CA ASP A 132 -2.39 5.72 6.20
C ASP A 132 -2.16 5.70 4.68
N PHE A 133 -1.40 4.70 4.22
CA PHE A 133 -1.15 4.41 2.82
C PHE A 133 -1.38 2.93 2.55
N SER A 134 -1.94 2.60 1.40
CA SER A 134 -2.12 1.21 0.98
C SER A 134 -1.65 1.03 -0.46
N ILE A 135 -0.87 -0.03 -0.69
CA ILE A 135 -0.33 -0.37 -2.01
C ILE A 135 -0.92 -1.69 -2.51
N PHE A 136 -1.18 -1.75 -3.81
CA PHE A 136 -1.79 -2.91 -4.47
C PHE A 136 -0.95 -3.34 -5.67
N SER A 137 -1.00 -4.64 -6.01
CA SER A 137 -0.35 -5.22 -7.18
C SER A 137 -1.34 -6.07 -7.96
N PHE A 138 -2.15 -5.43 -8.79
CA PHE A 138 -3.20 -6.09 -9.55
C PHE A 138 -2.66 -7.04 -10.63
N SER A 139 -1.44 -6.80 -11.13
CA SER A 139 -0.77 -7.70 -12.07
C SER A 139 -0.53 -9.12 -11.54
N LYS A 140 -0.65 -9.34 -10.22
CA LYS A 140 -0.61 -10.70 -9.64
C LYS A 140 -1.91 -11.48 -9.80
N PHE A 141 -3.01 -10.79 -10.09
CA PHE A 141 -4.36 -11.36 -10.19
C PHE A 141 -4.94 -11.24 -11.59
N LEU A 142 -4.52 -10.24 -12.34
CA LEU A 142 -5.00 -9.95 -13.68
C LEU A 142 -3.91 -10.31 -14.69
N ASN A 143 -4.33 -10.73 -15.87
CA ASN A 143 -3.39 -11.05 -16.96
C ASN A 143 -2.85 -9.76 -17.61
N CYS A 144 -2.04 -9.03 -16.88
CA CYS A 144 -1.38 -7.80 -17.35
C CYS A 144 0.04 -7.69 -16.76
N TYR A 145 0.95 -7.08 -17.52
CA TYR A 145 2.35 -6.95 -17.11
C TYR A 145 2.56 -5.94 -16.01
N LEU A 146 1.85 -4.83 -16.05
CA LEU A 146 2.07 -3.69 -15.18
C LEU A 146 0.72 -3.14 -14.74
N LEU A 147 0.36 -3.39 -13.51
CA LEU A 147 -0.78 -2.72 -12.88
C LEU A 147 -0.65 -2.82 -11.36
N GLY A 148 -0.52 -1.69 -10.74
CA GLY A 148 -0.57 -1.51 -9.29
C GLY A 148 -1.57 -0.44 -8.92
N GLY A 149 -1.68 -0.16 -7.64
CA GLY A 149 -2.51 0.92 -7.12
C GLY A 149 -1.95 1.46 -5.82
N LEU A 150 -2.38 2.66 -5.50
CA LEU A 150 -2.10 3.32 -4.25
C LEU A 150 -3.36 4.03 -3.75
N ARG A 151 -3.66 3.84 -2.47
CA ARG A 151 -4.77 4.49 -1.78
C ARG A 151 -4.27 5.23 -0.56
N THR A 152 -4.82 6.42 -0.29
CA THR A 152 -4.63 7.17 0.95
C THR A 152 -5.76 8.18 1.14
N ASP A 153 -6.00 8.59 2.38
CA ASP A 153 -6.93 9.69 2.69
C ASP A 153 -6.21 11.06 2.76
N SER A 154 -4.87 11.11 2.63
CA SER A 154 -4.10 12.35 2.61
C SER A 154 -4.27 13.08 1.28
N LYS A 155 -4.91 14.25 1.33
CA LYS A 155 -5.07 15.12 0.15
C LYS A 155 -3.72 15.67 -0.33
N GLU A 156 -2.83 15.99 0.58
CA GLU A 156 -1.49 16.51 0.30
C GLU A 156 -0.68 15.47 -0.48
N PHE A 157 -0.74 14.22 -0.04
CA PHE A 157 -0.08 13.12 -0.75
C PHE A 157 -0.72 12.89 -2.13
N MET A 158 -2.04 12.94 -2.25
CA MET A 158 -2.71 12.76 -3.55
C MET A 158 -2.30 13.84 -4.55
N ASN A 159 -2.17 15.10 -4.11
CA ASN A 159 -1.65 16.19 -4.96
C ASN A 159 -0.20 15.93 -5.39
N PHE A 160 0.66 15.50 -4.46
CA PHE A 160 2.02 15.09 -4.80
C PHE A 160 2.03 13.95 -5.82
N LEU A 161 1.23 12.92 -5.62
CA LEU A 161 1.14 11.76 -6.49
C LEU A 161 0.66 12.16 -7.90
N ASP A 162 -0.36 13.00 -8.01
CA ASP A 162 -0.86 13.49 -9.29
C ASP A 162 0.22 14.27 -10.06
N ASN A 163 1.01 15.08 -9.38
CA ASN A 163 2.14 15.76 -9.98
C ASN A 163 3.21 14.79 -10.51
N GLN A 164 3.52 13.72 -9.74
CA GLN A 164 4.49 12.70 -10.16
C GLN A 164 3.98 11.90 -11.38
N ILE A 165 2.70 11.55 -11.41
CA ILE A 165 2.08 10.83 -12.53
C ILE A 165 2.09 11.69 -13.79
N ASN A 166 1.71 12.97 -13.67
CA ASN A 166 1.67 13.89 -14.81
C ASN A 166 3.06 14.15 -15.42
N GLN A 167 4.11 14.13 -14.62
CA GLN A 167 5.48 14.26 -15.10
C GLN A 167 5.96 13.01 -15.87
N SER A 168 5.34 11.85 -15.66
CA SER A 168 5.68 10.62 -16.35
C SER A 168 4.64 10.25 -17.41
N SER A 169 4.66 10.95 -18.54
CA SER A 169 3.71 10.79 -19.68
C SER A 169 3.56 9.33 -20.15
N LYS A 170 4.62 8.52 -20.08
CA LYS A 170 4.60 7.09 -20.44
C LYS A 170 3.71 6.27 -19.51
N THR A 171 3.74 6.55 -18.21
CA THR A 171 2.93 5.84 -17.20
C THR A 171 1.45 6.07 -17.46
N GLN A 172 1.06 7.32 -17.71
CA GLN A 172 -0.34 7.67 -17.98
C GLN A 172 -0.87 7.01 -19.26
N SER A 173 -0.05 6.95 -20.31
CA SER A 173 -0.43 6.30 -21.57
C SER A 173 -0.70 4.82 -21.41
N ILE A 174 0.14 4.10 -20.63
CA ILE A 174 -0.04 2.66 -20.35
C ILE A 174 -1.31 2.42 -19.53
N ILE A 175 -1.52 3.21 -18.49
CA ILE A 175 -2.72 3.09 -17.64
C ILE A 175 -3.99 3.35 -18.46
N ASN A 176 -4.00 4.40 -19.26
CA ASN A 176 -5.13 4.73 -20.13
C ASN A 176 -5.42 3.60 -21.12
N TYR A 177 -4.38 3.01 -21.72
CA TYR A 177 -4.56 1.87 -22.62
C TYR A 177 -5.25 0.67 -21.95
N ILE A 178 -4.84 0.34 -20.71
CA ILE A 178 -5.42 -0.80 -19.95
C ILE A 178 -6.86 -0.52 -19.53
N LEU A 179 -7.21 0.74 -19.22
CA LEU A 179 -8.55 1.08 -18.73
C LEU A 179 -9.59 1.28 -19.86
N ILE A 180 -9.14 1.47 -21.10
CA ILE A 180 -10.03 1.73 -22.24
C ILE A 180 -10.31 0.45 -23.05
N ASN A 181 -9.42 -0.55 -22.96
CA ASN A 181 -9.55 -1.87 -23.63
C ASN A 181 -9.79 -2.99 -22.62
#